data_6776b3256695bd62deec710faa2074a0
#
_entry.id   6776b3256695bd62deec710faa2074a0
#
_cell.length_a   1.000
_cell.length_b   1.000
_cell.length_c   1.000
_cell.angle_alpha   90.00
_cell.angle_beta   90.00
_cell.angle_gamma   90.00
#
_symmetry.space_group_name_H-M   'P 1'
#
loop_
_entity.id
_entity.type
_entity.pdbx_description
1 polymer ?
#
loop_
_entity_poly.entity_id
_entity_poly.type
_entity_poly.pdbx_seq_one_letter_code
_entity_poly.pdbx_strand_id
1 'polypeptide(L)'
;MKYYLGIDIGSVSTNVIAMTEDFEVCFNEYIRANGQPLESVKKGMNELRQKLGCKDEDILGIGTTGSGRELAGVLVGADVVKNEITAHATATLHYHPGASTIFEIGGQDSKIIILQDGMVTDFAMNTVCAAGTGSFLDHQAERLGIPIEQFGDMALSAEADVRIAGRCTVFAESDMIAKQQYGFSKAEIIKGLCS
;
A
#
# COMPACT_ATOMS: atom_id res chain seq x y z
N MET A 1 15.98 -6.00 23.65
CA MET A 1 14.76 -5.20 23.47
C MET A 1 13.69 -6.13 22.93
N LYS A 2 12.45 -5.92 23.30
CA LYS A 2 11.33 -6.79 22.88
C LYS A 2 10.51 -6.13 21.78
N TYR A 3 9.91 -6.93 20.89
CA TYR A 3 9.24 -6.43 19.69
C TYR A 3 7.94 -7.15 19.40
N TYR A 4 6.95 -6.42 18.90
CA TYR A 4 5.80 -6.94 18.17
C TYR A 4 6.07 -6.79 16.67
N LEU A 5 5.77 -7.82 15.89
CA LEU A 5 5.95 -7.81 14.44
C LEU A 5 4.59 -7.75 13.72
N GLY A 6 4.54 -6.92 12.69
CA GLY A 6 3.42 -6.86 11.75
C GLY A 6 3.89 -7.20 10.34
N ILE A 7 3.15 -8.08 9.66
CA ILE A 7 3.46 -8.48 8.29
C ILE A 7 2.19 -8.36 7.44
N ASP A 8 2.25 -7.47 6.46
CA ASP A 8 1.18 -7.29 5.48
C ASP A 8 1.64 -7.87 4.14
N ILE A 9 0.90 -8.85 3.64
CA ILE A 9 1.19 -9.51 2.36
C ILE A 9 0.10 -9.18 1.37
N GLY A 10 0.34 -8.13 0.61
CA GLY A 10 -0.51 -7.73 -0.52
C GLY A 10 -0.17 -8.50 -1.80
N SER A 11 -0.94 -8.22 -2.85
CA SER A 11 -0.74 -8.79 -4.18
C SER A 11 0.53 -8.26 -4.89
N VAL A 12 0.95 -7.04 -4.57
CA VAL A 12 2.08 -6.35 -5.20
C VAL A 12 3.31 -6.31 -4.30
N SER A 13 3.10 -6.18 -3.00
CA SER A 13 4.18 -5.97 -2.03
C SER A 13 3.95 -6.70 -0.72
N THR A 14 5.02 -6.85 0.02
CA THR A 14 5.03 -7.27 1.42
C THR A 14 5.63 -6.16 2.26
N ASN A 15 4.93 -5.78 3.34
CA ASN A 15 5.44 -4.86 4.33
C ASN A 15 5.77 -5.62 5.63
N VAL A 16 6.92 -5.36 6.20
CA VAL A 16 7.35 -5.93 7.49
C VAL A 16 7.69 -4.80 8.42
N ILE A 17 7.02 -4.75 9.57
CA ILE A 17 7.29 -3.76 10.61
C ILE A 17 7.67 -4.44 11.91
N ALA A 18 8.45 -3.74 12.75
CA ALA A 18 8.61 -4.05 14.16
C ALA A 18 8.26 -2.82 15.00
N MET A 19 7.57 -3.07 16.09
CA MET A 19 7.21 -2.07 17.10
C MET A 19 7.78 -2.48 18.45
N THR A 20 8.14 -1.50 19.25
CA THR A 20 8.51 -1.69 20.66
C THR A 20 7.28 -2.04 21.51
N GLU A 21 7.47 -2.32 22.82
CA GLU A 21 6.39 -2.54 23.78
C GLU A 21 5.51 -1.29 23.96
N ASP A 22 6.05 -0.09 23.68
CA ASP A 22 5.32 1.19 23.69
C ASP A 22 4.63 1.51 22.36
N PHE A 23 4.58 0.55 21.42
CA PHE A 23 4.00 0.66 20.07
C PHE A 23 4.70 1.68 19.16
N GLU A 24 5.95 2.01 19.43
CA GLU A 24 6.75 2.83 18.51
C GLU A 24 7.33 1.96 17.39
N VAL A 25 7.12 2.38 16.14
CA VAL A 25 7.68 1.68 14.98
C VAL A 25 9.19 1.93 14.94
N CYS A 26 9.97 0.86 15.10
CA CYS A 26 11.45 0.90 15.08
C CYS A 26 12.07 0.23 13.84
N PHE A 27 11.27 -0.47 13.06
CA PHE A 27 11.65 -1.06 11.77
C PHE A 27 10.46 -1.03 10.82
N ASN A 28 10.73 -0.68 9.57
CA ASN A 28 9.74 -0.71 8.48
C ASN A 28 10.48 -1.04 7.18
N GLU A 29 9.99 -2.04 6.45
CA GLU A 29 10.54 -2.45 5.17
C GLU A 29 9.40 -2.76 4.19
N TYR A 30 9.45 -2.11 3.01
CA TYR A 30 8.56 -2.35 1.88
C TYR A 30 9.29 -3.18 0.83
N ILE A 31 8.76 -4.33 0.47
CA ILE A 31 9.38 -5.27 -0.47
C ILE A 31 8.41 -5.58 -1.59
N ARG A 32 8.77 -5.27 -2.83
CA ARG A 32 7.99 -5.72 -3.99
C ARG A 32 8.03 -7.23 -4.10
N ALA A 33 6.86 -7.85 -4.13
CA ALA A 33 6.71 -9.31 -4.11
C ALA A 33 7.13 -9.98 -5.43
N ASN A 34 6.98 -9.28 -6.57
CA ASN A 34 7.33 -9.79 -7.91
C ASN A 34 6.82 -11.22 -8.18
N GLY A 35 5.60 -11.53 -7.72
CA GLY A 35 5.00 -12.86 -7.84
C GLY A 35 5.52 -13.90 -6.85
N GLN A 36 6.38 -13.52 -5.91
CA GLN A 36 7.02 -14.41 -4.93
C GLN A 36 6.78 -13.92 -3.48
N PRO A 37 5.54 -13.91 -2.99
CA PRO A 37 5.20 -13.32 -1.70
C PRO A 37 5.91 -13.99 -0.53
N LEU A 38 6.12 -15.31 -0.54
CA LEU A 38 6.82 -16.00 0.53
C LEU A 38 8.31 -15.65 0.60
N GLU A 39 8.96 -15.46 -0.53
CA GLU A 39 10.35 -15.03 -0.56
C GLU A 39 10.49 -13.56 -0.08
N SER A 40 9.51 -12.70 -0.37
CA SER A 40 9.51 -11.34 0.16
C SER A 40 9.32 -11.30 1.69
N VAL A 41 8.50 -12.18 2.27
CA VAL A 41 8.40 -12.35 3.72
C VAL A 41 9.75 -12.78 4.31
N LYS A 42 10.38 -13.83 3.76
CA LYS A 42 11.70 -14.31 4.23
C LYS A 42 12.75 -13.21 4.16
N LYS A 43 12.76 -12.44 3.06
CA LYS A 43 13.67 -11.30 2.89
C LYS A 43 13.44 -10.25 3.98
N GLY A 44 12.20 -9.83 4.19
CA GLY A 44 11.86 -8.85 5.22
C GLY A 44 12.24 -9.29 6.63
N MET A 45 11.99 -10.55 6.98
CA MET A 45 12.38 -11.13 8.26
C MET A 45 13.91 -11.18 8.44
N ASN A 46 14.65 -11.48 7.38
CA ASN A 46 16.12 -11.47 7.43
C ASN A 46 16.67 -10.05 7.61
N GLU A 47 16.14 -9.08 6.89
CA GLU A 47 16.53 -7.67 7.03
C GLU A 47 16.22 -7.13 8.42
N LEU A 48 15.05 -7.47 8.97
CA LEU A 48 14.66 -7.14 10.33
C LEU A 48 15.70 -7.69 11.33
N ARG A 49 16.02 -9.00 11.24
CA ARG A 49 17.03 -9.61 12.13
C ARG A 49 18.40 -8.97 12.01
N GLN A 50 18.82 -8.61 10.79
CA GLN A 50 20.11 -7.95 10.57
C GLN A 50 20.13 -6.52 11.12
N LYS A 51 19.09 -5.72 10.89
CA LYS A 51 19.03 -4.32 11.31
C LYS A 51 18.84 -4.16 12.82
N LEU A 52 18.01 -4.98 13.44
CA LEU A 52 17.69 -4.89 14.87
C LEU A 52 18.57 -5.81 15.75
N GLY A 53 19.28 -6.77 15.16
CA GLY A 53 20.01 -7.77 15.91
C GLY A 53 19.12 -8.64 16.79
N CYS A 54 17.80 -8.72 16.49
CA CYS A 54 16.82 -9.43 17.31
C CYS A 54 16.88 -10.93 17.07
N LYS A 55 16.62 -11.68 18.13
CA LYS A 55 16.46 -13.14 18.13
C LYS A 55 15.00 -13.50 18.29
N ASP A 56 14.67 -14.76 18.07
CA ASP A 56 13.27 -15.24 18.21
C ASP A 56 12.73 -15.01 19.62
N GLU A 57 13.57 -15.12 20.65
CA GLU A 57 13.24 -14.84 22.06
C GLU A 57 12.91 -13.36 22.35
N ASP A 58 13.23 -12.44 21.42
CA ASP A 58 12.94 -11.02 21.53
C ASP A 58 11.58 -10.66 20.93
N ILE A 59 10.94 -11.58 20.23
CA ILE A 59 9.64 -11.37 19.59
C ILE A 59 8.53 -11.73 20.58
N LEU A 60 7.69 -10.76 20.90
CA LEU A 60 6.57 -10.89 21.83
C LEU A 60 5.30 -11.40 21.14
N GLY A 61 5.15 -11.10 19.87
CA GLY A 61 4.00 -11.54 19.09
C GLY A 61 4.11 -11.13 17.64
N ILE A 62 3.45 -11.88 16.76
CA ILE A 62 3.44 -11.66 15.31
C ILE A 62 2.00 -11.57 14.83
N GLY A 63 1.68 -10.49 14.12
CA GLY A 63 0.42 -10.32 13.42
C GLY A 63 0.59 -10.34 11.91
N THR A 64 -0.34 -10.97 11.20
CA THR A 64 -0.37 -10.95 9.73
C THR A 64 -1.67 -10.39 9.18
N THR A 65 -1.57 -9.68 8.06
CA THR A 65 -2.69 -9.11 7.31
C THR A 65 -2.41 -9.16 5.80
N GLY A 66 -3.30 -8.62 5.00
CA GLY A 66 -3.21 -8.64 3.54
C GLY A 66 -3.90 -9.83 2.90
N SER A 67 -3.88 -9.89 1.58
CA SER A 67 -4.48 -10.99 0.80
C SER A 67 -3.80 -12.34 1.07
N GLY A 68 -2.50 -12.34 1.37
CA GLY A 68 -1.70 -13.53 1.69
C GLY A 68 -1.59 -13.84 3.19
N ARG A 69 -2.35 -13.18 4.07
CA ARG A 69 -2.22 -13.26 5.54
C ARG A 69 -2.22 -14.66 6.12
N GLU A 70 -3.10 -15.54 5.63
CA GLU A 70 -3.23 -16.92 6.15
C GLU A 70 -1.95 -17.74 5.88
N LEU A 71 -1.47 -17.67 4.62
CA LEU A 71 -0.26 -18.39 4.23
C LEU A 71 0.96 -17.86 4.97
N ALA A 72 1.09 -16.54 5.09
CA ALA A 72 2.16 -15.95 5.86
C ALA A 72 2.04 -16.25 7.34
N GLY A 73 0.82 -16.24 7.89
CA GLY A 73 0.58 -16.60 9.29
C GLY A 73 1.13 -17.98 9.64
N VAL A 74 0.89 -18.96 8.78
CA VAL A 74 1.47 -20.31 8.94
C VAL A 74 3.00 -20.29 8.82
N LEU A 75 3.55 -19.54 7.86
CA LEU A 75 4.98 -19.49 7.62
C LEU A 75 5.77 -18.92 8.81
N VAL A 76 5.24 -17.85 9.43
CA VAL A 76 5.94 -17.13 10.51
C VAL A 76 5.47 -17.55 11.91
N GLY A 77 4.46 -18.40 12.02
CA GLY A 77 3.85 -18.75 13.30
C GLY A 77 3.12 -17.58 13.94
N ALA A 78 2.26 -16.89 13.18
CA ALA A 78 1.57 -15.70 13.67
C ALA A 78 0.60 -16.00 14.80
N ASP A 79 0.61 -15.15 15.84
CA ASP A 79 -0.34 -15.18 16.96
C ASP A 79 -1.70 -14.60 16.55
N VAL A 80 -1.69 -13.66 15.61
CA VAL A 80 -2.89 -12.95 15.16
C VAL A 80 -2.93 -12.85 13.64
N VAL A 81 -4.04 -13.26 13.04
CA VAL A 81 -4.31 -13.09 11.61
C VAL A 81 -5.57 -12.24 11.47
N LYS A 82 -5.47 -11.09 10.84
CA LYS A 82 -6.59 -10.13 10.65
C LYS A 82 -6.69 -9.71 9.20
N ASN A 83 -7.93 -9.42 8.76
CA ASN A 83 -8.13 -8.82 7.45
C ASN A 83 -7.63 -7.37 7.41
N GLU A 84 -7.40 -6.87 6.20
CA GLU A 84 -6.86 -5.54 5.95
C GLU A 84 -7.74 -4.42 6.52
N ILE A 85 -9.07 -4.56 6.43
CA ILE A 85 -10.01 -3.54 6.93
C ILE A 85 -9.83 -3.35 8.44
N THR A 86 -9.75 -4.45 9.19
CA THR A 86 -9.51 -4.41 10.64
C THR A 86 -8.14 -3.82 10.96
N ALA A 87 -7.10 -4.22 10.21
CA ALA A 87 -5.73 -3.73 10.44
C ALA A 87 -5.64 -2.21 10.18
N HIS A 88 -6.18 -1.73 9.05
CA HIS A 88 -6.21 -0.31 8.73
C HIS A 88 -7.01 0.50 9.76
N ALA A 89 -8.18 0.02 10.16
CA ALA A 89 -9.00 0.70 11.16
C ALA A 89 -8.26 0.82 12.50
N THR A 90 -7.65 -0.27 12.98
CA THR A 90 -6.91 -0.30 14.24
C THR A 90 -5.73 0.67 14.22
N ALA A 91 -4.91 0.64 13.16
CA ALA A 91 -3.77 1.53 13.03
C ALA A 91 -4.20 2.99 12.91
N THR A 92 -5.22 3.28 12.09
CA THR A 92 -5.73 4.65 11.91
C THR A 92 -6.24 5.23 13.23
N LEU A 93 -7.03 4.47 13.99
CA LEU A 93 -7.57 4.92 15.26
C LEU A 93 -6.48 5.10 16.34
N HIS A 94 -5.38 4.35 16.27
CA HIS A 94 -4.25 4.55 17.15
C HIS A 94 -3.57 5.91 16.92
N TYR A 95 -3.32 6.30 15.67
CA TYR A 95 -2.68 7.57 15.35
C TYR A 95 -3.66 8.75 15.23
N HIS A 96 -4.90 8.49 14.86
CA HIS A 96 -5.95 9.46 14.60
C HIS A 96 -7.28 9.01 15.24
N PRO A 97 -7.43 9.13 16.57
CA PRO A 97 -8.62 8.61 17.29
C PRO A 97 -9.95 9.21 16.84
N GLY A 98 -9.92 10.38 16.20
CA GLY A 98 -11.11 11.07 15.67
C GLY A 98 -11.44 10.74 14.21
N ALA A 99 -10.73 9.82 13.58
CA ALA A 99 -11.00 9.44 12.19
C ALA A 99 -12.39 8.80 12.05
N SER A 100 -13.16 9.25 11.06
CA SER A 100 -14.47 8.69 10.70
C SER A 100 -14.47 7.98 9.36
N THR A 101 -13.46 8.21 8.52
CA THR A 101 -13.38 7.62 7.18
C THR A 101 -11.92 7.37 6.82
N ILE A 102 -11.66 6.22 6.23
CA ILE A 102 -10.35 5.84 5.68
C ILE A 102 -10.52 5.60 4.19
N PHE A 103 -9.68 6.25 3.38
CA PHE A 103 -9.47 5.90 1.98
C PHE A 103 -8.13 5.15 1.89
N GLU A 104 -8.18 3.88 1.55
CA GLU A 104 -7.01 3.05 1.31
C GLU A 104 -6.89 2.79 -0.19
N ILE A 105 -5.71 3.06 -0.73
CA ILE A 105 -5.39 2.84 -2.14
C ILE A 105 -4.23 1.85 -2.20
N GLY A 106 -4.57 0.60 -2.45
CA GLY A 106 -3.62 -0.50 -2.56
C GLY A 106 -3.02 -0.65 -3.96
N GLY A 107 -2.26 -1.72 -4.16
CA GLY A 107 -1.64 -2.03 -5.45
C GLY A 107 -2.66 -2.44 -6.52
N GLN A 108 -3.67 -3.21 -6.17
CA GLN A 108 -4.67 -3.74 -7.12
C GLN A 108 -6.12 -3.43 -6.75
N ASP A 109 -6.37 -2.94 -5.55
CA ASP A 109 -7.68 -2.54 -5.08
C ASP A 109 -7.63 -1.22 -4.34
N SER A 110 -8.80 -0.65 -4.09
CA SER A 110 -8.98 0.55 -3.28
C SER A 110 -10.20 0.34 -2.38
N LYS A 111 -10.12 0.85 -1.17
CA LYS A 111 -11.16 0.67 -0.17
C LYS A 111 -11.55 2.01 0.45
N ILE A 112 -12.83 2.14 0.78
CA ILE A 112 -13.33 3.15 1.71
C ILE A 112 -13.84 2.42 2.94
N ILE A 113 -13.42 2.85 4.13
CA ILE A 113 -13.82 2.26 5.40
C ILE A 113 -14.47 3.36 6.23
N ILE A 114 -15.67 3.12 6.72
CA ILE A 114 -16.43 4.06 7.53
C ILE A 114 -16.30 3.63 9.01
N LEU A 115 -15.90 4.59 9.82
CA LEU A 115 -15.73 4.39 11.26
C LEU A 115 -16.76 5.21 12.05
N GLN A 116 -17.36 4.59 13.04
CA GLN A 116 -18.23 5.26 14.01
C GLN A 116 -17.93 4.72 15.41
N ASP A 117 -17.74 5.61 16.35
CA ASP A 117 -17.45 5.26 17.77
C ASP A 117 -16.26 4.29 17.91
N GLY A 118 -15.24 4.46 17.08
CA GLY A 118 -14.03 3.62 17.09
C GLY A 118 -14.21 2.22 16.50
N MET A 119 -15.31 1.98 15.77
CA MET A 119 -15.59 0.70 15.13
C MET A 119 -15.84 0.87 13.63
N VAL A 120 -15.50 -0.16 12.85
CA VAL A 120 -15.88 -0.24 11.45
C VAL A 120 -17.37 -0.53 11.36
N THR A 121 -18.13 0.39 10.76
CA THR A 121 -19.58 0.24 10.56
C THR A 121 -19.94 -0.14 9.14
N ASP A 122 -19.12 0.26 8.16
CA ASP A 122 -19.33 -0.07 6.75
C ASP A 122 -18.01 0.00 6.00
N PHE A 123 -17.94 -0.68 4.85
CA PHE A 123 -16.83 -0.55 3.92
C PHE A 123 -17.28 -0.87 2.49
N ALA A 124 -16.61 -0.27 1.53
CA ALA A 124 -16.73 -0.63 0.14
C ALA A 124 -15.33 -0.77 -0.48
N MET A 125 -15.20 -1.65 -1.45
CA MET A 125 -13.96 -1.82 -2.20
C MET A 125 -14.25 -1.99 -3.69
N ASN A 126 -13.34 -1.54 -4.52
CA ASN A 126 -13.41 -1.88 -5.93
C ASN A 126 -12.86 -3.32 -6.10
N THR A 127 -13.63 -4.17 -6.75
CA THR A 127 -13.28 -5.59 -6.90
C THR A 127 -12.95 -5.99 -8.35
N VAL A 128 -13.13 -5.09 -9.31
CA VAL A 128 -13.19 -5.47 -10.74
C VAL A 128 -12.17 -4.72 -11.61
N CYS A 129 -11.64 -3.58 -11.18
CA CYS A 129 -10.82 -2.75 -12.05
C CYS A 129 -9.66 -2.11 -11.28
N ALA A 130 -8.46 -2.21 -11.83
CA ALA A 130 -7.27 -1.57 -11.29
C ALA A 130 -7.21 -0.03 -11.49
N ALA A 131 -8.24 0.58 -12.10
CA ALA A 131 -8.35 2.04 -12.21
C ALA A 131 -8.33 2.67 -10.82
N GLY A 132 -7.49 3.69 -10.62
CA GLY A 132 -7.34 4.35 -9.33
C GLY A 132 -6.53 3.54 -8.30
N THR A 133 -5.75 2.56 -8.74
CA THR A 133 -4.87 1.77 -7.87
C THR A 133 -3.39 2.02 -8.17
N GLY A 134 -2.51 1.66 -7.24
CA GLY A 134 -1.07 1.85 -7.38
C GLY A 134 -0.46 1.17 -8.59
N SER A 135 -0.92 -0.05 -8.95
CA SER A 135 -0.40 -0.76 -10.14
C SER A 135 -0.69 -0.03 -11.45
N PHE A 136 -1.84 0.65 -11.55
CA PHE A 136 -2.12 1.49 -12.71
C PHE A 136 -1.13 2.64 -12.81
N LEU A 137 -0.89 3.35 -11.71
CA LEU A 137 0.06 4.46 -11.68
C LEU A 137 1.50 4.00 -11.93
N ASP A 138 1.92 2.87 -11.38
CA ASP A 138 3.22 2.24 -11.65
C ASP A 138 3.41 1.99 -13.16
N HIS A 139 2.40 1.41 -13.83
CA HIS A 139 2.42 1.17 -15.28
C HIS A 139 2.54 2.47 -16.08
N GLN A 140 1.81 3.53 -15.68
CA GLN A 140 1.89 4.80 -16.38
C GLN A 140 3.23 5.49 -16.14
N ALA A 141 3.80 5.39 -14.94
CA ALA A 141 5.13 5.90 -14.63
C ALA A 141 6.21 5.23 -15.50
N GLU A 142 6.17 3.90 -15.62
CA GLU A 142 7.07 3.14 -16.49
C GLU A 142 6.95 3.58 -17.97
N ARG A 143 5.73 3.74 -18.49
CA ARG A 143 5.48 4.21 -19.86
C ARG A 143 5.99 5.62 -20.11
N LEU A 144 5.86 6.50 -19.13
CA LEU A 144 6.35 7.87 -19.21
C LEU A 144 7.87 7.95 -19.01
N GLY A 145 8.51 6.85 -18.61
CA GLY A 145 9.95 6.79 -18.30
C GLY A 145 10.29 7.65 -17.09
N ILE A 146 9.47 7.57 -16.02
CA ILE A 146 9.61 8.36 -14.80
C ILE A 146 9.62 7.39 -13.60
N PRO A 147 10.52 7.56 -12.63
CA PRO A 147 10.44 6.85 -11.36
C PRO A 147 9.11 7.18 -10.65
N ILE A 148 8.44 6.16 -10.10
CA ILE A 148 7.13 6.34 -9.43
C ILE A 148 7.24 7.30 -8.24
N GLU A 149 8.37 7.36 -7.57
CA GLU A 149 8.65 8.24 -6.44
C GLU A 149 8.57 9.73 -6.81
N GLN A 150 8.79 10.07 -8.09
CA GLN A 150 8.71 11.44 -8.61
C GLN A 150 7.30 11.81 -9.11
N PHE A 151 6.40 10.83 -9.19
CA PHE A 151 5.10 11.00 -9.85
C PHE A 151 4.24 12.06 -9.15
N GLY A 152 4.16 12.03 -7.83
CA GLY A 152 3.40 12.99 -7.04
C GLY A 152 3.93 14.41 -7.16
N ASP A 153 5.25 14.61 -7.03
CA ASP A 153 5.88 15.92 -7.14
C ASP A 153 5.68 16.52 -8.53
N MET A 154 5.78 15.71 -9.58
CA MET A 154 5.51 16.15 -10.94
C MET A 154 4.04 16.54 -11.14
N ALA A 155 3.08 15.80 -10.58
CA ALA A 155 1.67 16.16 -10.61
C ALA A 155 1.43 17.53 -9.96
N LEU A 156 2.04 17.77 -8.80
CA LEU A 156 1.93 19.01 -8.06
C LEU A 156 2.59 20.20 -8.77
N SER A 157 3.61 19.98 -9.58
CA SER A 157 4.32 21.01 -10.33
C SER A 157 3.59 21.47 -11.60
N ALA A 158 2.56 20.76 -12.04
CA ALA A 158 1.83 21.09 -13.27
C ALA A 158 0.98 22.34 -13.12
N GLU A 159 1.06 23.25 -14.09
CA GLU A 159 0.28 24.50 -14.12
C GLU A 159 -1.17 24.28 -14.56
N ALA A 160 -1.43 23.27 -15.40
CA ALA A 160 -2.75 23.00 -15.95
C ALA A 160 -3.18 21.56 -15.72
N ASP A 161 -4.50 21.36 -15.65
CA ASP A 161 -5.12 20.02 -15.60
C ASP A 161 -5.45 19.57 -17.01
N VAL A 162 -5.03 18.34 -17.33
CA VAL A 162 -5.39 17.67 -18.57
C VAL A 162 -6.43 16.60 -18.25
N ARG A 163 -7.62 16.70 -18.84
CA ARG A 163 -8.68 15.73 -18.61
C ARG A 163 -8.27 14.36 -19.18
N ILE A 164 -8.27 13.36 -18.34
CA ILE A 164 -8.05 11.94 -18.66
C ILE A 164 -9.26 11.15 -18.16
N ALA A 165 -9.63 10.08 -18.87
CA ALA A 165 -10.75 9.23 -18.49
C ALA A 165 -10.49 8.53 -17.15
N GLY A 166 -11.37 8.71 -16.17
CA GLY A 166 -11.19 8.16 -14.80
C GLY A 166 -11.88 6.81 -14.53
N ARG A 167 -12.67 6.26 -15.47
CA ARG A 167 -13.46 5.05 -15.19
C ARG A 167 -12.82 3.74 -15.65
N CYS A 168 -11.98 3.79 -16.65
CA CYS A 168 -11.42 2.60 -17.30
C CYS A 168 -9.96 2.85 -17.64
N THR A 169 -9.09 1.97 -17.19
CA THR A 169 -7.64 2.05 -17.43
C THR A 169 -7.28 2.08 -18.91
N VAL A 170 -8.02 1.35 -19.76
CA VAL A 170 -7.80 1.33 -21.22
C VAL A 170 -8.05 2.69 -21.83
N PHE A 171 -9.14 3.35 -21.42
CA PHE A 171 -9.46 4.70 -21.93
C PHE A 171 -8.51 5.76 -21.33
N ALA A 172 -8.16 5.66 -20.05
CA ALA A 172 -7.18 6.53 -19.42
C ALA A 172 -5.83 6.46 -20.13
N GLU A 173 -5.37 5.26 -20.47
CA GLU A 173 -4.13 5.05 -21.20
C GLU A 173 -4.18 5.58 -22.64
N SER A 174 -5.31 5.37 -23.32
CA SER A 174 -5.51 5.92 -24.69
C SER A 174 -5.53 7.45 -24.67
N ASP A 175 -6.19 8.06 -23.69
CA ASP A 175 -6.20 9.52 -23.51
C ASP A 175 -4.80 10.04 -23.19
N MET A 176 -4.06 9.38 -22.31
CA MET A 176 -2.68 9.72 -21.98
C MET A 176 -1.80 9.76 -23.25
N ILE A 177 -1.87 8.71 -24.08
CA ILE A 177 -1.11 8.63 -25.33
C ILE A 177 -1.51 9.77 -26.29
N ALA A 178 -2.81 10.02 -26.44
CA ALA A 178 -3.29 11.11 -27.27
C ALA A 178 -2.77 12.48 -26.78
N LYS A 179 -2.78 12.72 -25.44
CA LYS A 179 -2.26 13.96 -24.87
C LYS A 179 -0.75 14.13 -25.09
N GLN A 180 0.04 13.04 -25.02
CA GLN A 180 1.45 13.08 -25.38
C GLN A 180 1.63 13.51 -26.86
N GLN A 181 0.82 12.98 -27.78
CA GLN A 181 0.87 13.34 -29.20
C GLN A 181 0.46 14.79 -29.46
N TYR A 182 -0.43 15.35 -28.64
CA TYR A 182 -0.82 16.77 -28.70
C TYR A 182 0.20 17.73 -28.06
N GLY A 183 1.30 17.20 -27.50
CA GLY A 183 2.39 18.00 -26.99
C GLY A 183 2.20 18.47 -25.55
N PHE A 184 1.27 17.91 -24.78
CA PHE A 184 1.17 18.18 -23.35
C PHE A 184 2.40 17.67 -22.61
N SER A 185 2.82 18.41 -21.60
CA SER A 185 3.97 18.03 -20.75
C SER A 185 3.66 16.78 -19.92
N LYS A 186 4.71 16.05 -19.53
CA LYS A 186 4.56 14.90 -18.64
C LYS A 186 3.87 15.28 -17.32
N ALA A 187 4.22 16.44 -16.75
CA ALA A 187 3.64 16.93 -15.50
C ALA A 187 2.11 17.15 -15.62
N GLU A 188 1.64 17.79 -16.70
CA GLU A 188 0.20 17.99 -16.94
C GLU A 188 -0.55 16.67 -17.12
N ILE A 189 0.05 15.70 -17.85
CA ILE A 189 -0.52 14.38 -18.06
C ILE A 189 -0.61 13.63 -16.73
N ILE A 190 0.44 13.64 -15.91
CA ILE A 190 0.46 12.99 -14.60
C ILE A 190 -0.57 13.61 -13.68
N LYS A 191 -0.71 14.93 -13.67
CA LYS A 191 -1.76 15.61 -12.90
C LYS A 191 -3.16 15.14 -13.31
N GLY A 192 -3.41 15.00 -14.62
CA GLY A 192 -4.67 14.47 -15.12
C GLY A 192 -4.92 12.98 -14.78
N LEU A 193 -3.86 12.19 -14.61
CA LEU A 193 -3.98 10.78 -14.14
C LEU A 193 -4.29 10.69 -12.64
N CYS A 194 -3.92 11.70 -11.85
CA CYS A 194 -4.13 11.78 -10.41
C CYS A 194 -5.43 12.49 -10.01
N SER A 195 -6.11 13.13 -10.96
CA SER A 195 -7.39 13.84 -10.76
C SER A 195 -8.58 12.96 -11.04
#